data_6769ff9ae074c68f55ff670a823f8fa0
#
_entry.id   6769ff9ae074c68f55ff670a823f8fa0
#
_cell.length_a   1.000
_cell.length_b   1.000
_cell.length_c   1.000
_cell.angle_alpha   90.00
_cell.angle_beta   90.00
_cell.angle_gamma   90.00
#
_symmetry.space_group_name_H-M   'P 1'
#
loop_
_entity.id
_entity.type
_entity.pdbx_description
1 polymer ?
#
loop_
_entity_poly.entity_id
_entity_poly.type
_entity_poly.pdbx_seq_one_letter_code
_entity_poly.pdbx_strand_id
1 'polypeptide(L)'
;MIPAPRWRKVLRDVLRNPTRTLLVVLSIAVGVIAVAIVMGAYGIIAADLPNAFDATNPAHANIRMQPFADDLVDVVGRMDGVADAAGRRVVSVQARVPDPEGPPGATTWQDLQLLVIDDFDDQRINIVRPESGAWPPDKGEMLVERASMAALGAVEGEPLTIKLA
;
A
#
# COMPACT_ATOMS: atom_id res chain seq x y z
N MET A 1 26.11 -51.28 -4.46
CA MET A 1 26.83 -50.66 -3.35
C MET A 1 26.08 -50.93 -2.07
N ILE A 2 26.54 -51.84 -1.21
CA ILE A 2 25.85 -52.19 0.05
C ILE A 2 26.16 -51.07 1.07
N PRO A 3 25.14 -50.41 1.62
CA PRO A 3 25.41 -49.33 2.59
C PRO A 3 26.13 -49.91 3.81
N ALA A 4 27.18 -49.24 4.27
CA ALA A 4 28.02 -49.66 5.39
C ALA A 4 27.15 -49.95 6.64
N PRO A 5 27.54 -50.93 7.48
CA PRO A 5 26.73 -51.41 8.63
C PRO A 5 26.33 -50.31 9.63
N ARG A 6 27.02 -49.18 9.61
CA ARG A 6 26.73 -47.99 10.43
C ARG A 6 25.39 -47.36 10.11
N TRP A 7 25.00 -47.26 8.84
CA TRP A 7 23.73 -46.66 8.39
C TRP A 7 22.51 -47.52 8.78
N ARG A 8 22.66 -48.82 8.76
CA ARG A 8 21.59 -49.76 9.19
C ARG A 8 21.27 -49.61 10.69
N LYS A 9 22.29 -49.32 11.52
CA LYS A 9 22.10 -49.07 12.95
C LYS A 9 21.38 -47.75 13.19
N VAL A 10 21.78 -46.66 12.51
CA VAL A 10 21.12 -45.36 12.60
C VAL A 10 19.68 -45.45 12.18
N LEU A 11 19.39 -46.10 11.05
CA LEU A 11 18.01 -46.25 10.57
C LEU A 11 17.14 -47.05 11.55
N ARG A 12 17.70 -48.08 12.18
CA ARG A 12 16.99 -48.89 13.17
C ARG A 12 16.75 -48.09 14.47
N ASP A 13 17.67 -47.25 14.90
CA ASP A 13 17.49 -46.40 16.09
C ASP A 13 16.44 -45.31 15.86
N VAL A 14 16.41 -44.71 14.68
CA VAL A 14 15.38 -43.76 14.25
C VAL A 14 13.98 -44.41 14.30
N LEU A 15 13.83 -45.62 13.74
CA LEU A 15 12.55 -46.34 13.70
C LEU A 15 12.14 -46.90 15.05
N ARG A 16 13.11 -47.19 15.97
CA ARG A 16 12.82 -47.73 17.30
C ARG A 16 12.30 -46.70 18.29
N ASN A 17 12.58 -45.40 18.08
CA ASN A 17 12.11 -44.32 18.94
C ASN A 17 11.40 -43.24 18.09
N PRO A 18 10.24 -43.52 17.51
CA PRO A 18 9.59 -42.62 16.55
C PRO A 18 9.20 -41.28 17.17
N THR A 19 8.75 -41.27 18.42
CA THR A 19 8.35 -40.03 19.12
C THR A 19 9.52 -39.05 19.29
N ARG A 20 10.68 -39.55 19.72
CA ARG A 20 11.89 -38.74 19.87
C ARG A 20 12.34 -38.18 18.51
N THR A 21 12.36 -39.02 17.51
CA THR A 21 12.75 -38.64 16.15
C THR A 21 11.80 -37.60 15.58
N LEU A 22 10.51 -37.81 15.77
CA LEU A 22 9.46 -36.85 15.34
C LEU A 22 9.65 -35.47 16.01
N LEU A 23 9.91 -35.44 17.32
CA LEU A 23 10.12 -34.19 18.05
C LEU A 23 11.34 -33.43 17.53
N VAL A 24 12.45 -34.13 17.27
CA VAL A 24 13.66 -33.51 16.71
C VAL A 24 13.39 -32.97 15.29
N VAL A 25 12.76 -33.75 14.43
CA VAL A 25 12.41 -33.35 13.08
C VAL A 25 11.48 -32.13 13.10
N LEU A 26 10.45 -32.14 13.96
CA LEU A 26 9.54 -31.01 14.13
C LEU A 26 10.27 -29.75 14.61
N SER A 27 11.15 -29.89 15.57
CA SER A 27 11.94 -28.76 16.06
C SER A 27 12.80 -28.12 14.96
N ILE A 28 13.48 -28.95 14.16
CA ILE A 28 14.26 -28.48 13.02
C ILE A 28 13.35 -27.87 11.95
N ALA A 29 12.22 -28.51 11.65
CA ALA A 29 11.27 -28.04 10.65
C ALA A 29 10.72 -26.64 11.01
N VAL A 30 10.33 -26.42 12.27
CA VAL A 30 9.87 -25.11 12.75
C VAL A 30 10.95 -24.04 12.55
N GLY A 31 12.21 -24.35 12.88
CA GLY A 31 13.33 -23.43 12.67
C GLY A 31 13.55 -23.07 11.19
N VAL A 32 13.51 -24.09 10.32
CA VAL A 32 13.67 -23.89 8.88
C VAL A 32 12.50 -23.08 8.30
N ILE A 33 11.28 -23.40 8.70
CA ILE A 33 10.07 -22.66 8.26
C ILE A 33 10.15 -21.20 8.69
N ALA A 34 10.54 -20.93 9.93
CA ALA A 34 10.68 -19.55 10.41
C ALA A 34 11.68 -18.73 9.58
N VAL A 35 12.85 -19.31 9.28
CA VAL A 35 13.85 -18.67 8.42
C VAL A 35 13.31 -18.49 6.99
N ALA A 36 12.64 -19.49 6.45
CA ALA A 36 12.07 -19.42 5.10
C ALA A 36 11.01 -18.32 4.96
N ILE A 37 10.16 -18.15 5.98
CA ILE A 37 9.16 -17.07 6.00
C ILE A 37 9.83 -15.70 5.99
N VAL A 38 10.82 -15.48 6.83
CA VAL A 38 11.55 -14.21 6.92
C VAL A 38 12.27 -13.89 5.61
N MET A 39 12.99 -14.86 5.06
CA MET A 39 13.70 -14.70 3.79
C MET A 39 12.75 -14.50 2.62
N GLY A 40 11.63 -15.23 2.59
CA GLY A 40 10.59 -15.05 1.57
C GLY A 40 9.94 -13.67 1.62
N ALA A 41 9.56 -13.21 2.80
CA ALA A 41 9.00 -11.86 2.98
C ALA A 41 9.99 -10.77 2.56
N TYR A 42 11.26 -10.91 2.96
CA TYR A 42 12.31 -9.97 2.53
C TYR A 42 12.49 -9.97 1.00
N GLY A 43 12.48 -11.14 0.38
CA GLY A 43 12.62 -11.26 -1.08
C GLY A 43 11.48 -10.58 -1.85
N ILE A 44 10.24 -10.72 -1.38
CA ILE A 44 9.07 -10.07 -1.97
C ILE A 44 9.19 -8.54 -1.84
N ILE A 45 9.47 -8.05 -0.63
CA ILE A 45 9.61 -6.61 -0.38
C ILE A 45 10.74 -6.02 -1.22
N ALA A 46 11.89 -6.69 -1.29
CA ALA A 46 13.05 -6.21 -2.04
C ALA A 46 12.81 -6.19 -3.56
N ALA A 47 11.95 -7.06 -4.09
CA ALA A 47 11.60 -7.08 -5.51
C ALA A 47 10.51 -6.07 -5.87
N ASP A 48 9.49 -5.90 -5.02
CA ASP A 48 8.32 -5.09 -5.35
C ASP A 48 8.53 -3.61 -5.05
N LEU A 49 9.30 -3.28 -4.02
CA LEU A 49 9.50 -1.89 -3.59
C LEU A 49 10.14 -1.00 -4.67
N PRO A 50 11.24 -1.40 -5.35
CA PRO A 50 11.81 -0.59 -6.44
C PRO A 50 10.82 -0.38 -7.59
N ASN A 51 10.11 -1.42 -7.99
CA ASN A 51 9.13 -1.32 -9.09
C ASN A 51 7.96 -0.38 -8.74
N ALA A 52 7.50 -0.39 -7.49
CA ALA A 52 6.47 0.53 -7.02
C ALA A 52 6.97 1.98 -6.98
N PHE A 53 8.22 2.20 -6.56
CA PHE A 53 8.85 3.52 -6.58
C PHE A 53 8.99 4.06 -7.99
N ASP A 54 9.53 3.28 -8.92
CA ASP A 54 9.70 3.69 -10.32
C ASP A 54 8.35 3.97 -10.99
N ALA A 55 7.32 3.19 -10.65
CA ALA A 55 5.99 3.35 -11.23
C ALA A 55 5.25 4.61 -10.76
N THR A 56 5.54 5.09 -9.55
CA THR A 56 4.87 6.27 -8.96
C THR A 56 5.71 7.53 -8.99
N ASN A 57 7.00 7.42 -9.33
CA ASN A 57 7.96 8.53 -9.34
C ASN A 57 7.80 9.46 -8.13
N PRO A 58 8.03 8.98 -6.91
CA PRO A 58 7.76 9.76 -5.71
C PRO A 58 8.66 10.97 -5.59
N ALA A 59 8.10 12.08 -5.10
CA ALA A 59 8.87 13.30 -4.86
C ALA A 59 9.97 13.05 -3.82
N HIS A 60 11.20 13.49 -4.10
CA HIS A 60 12.31 13.42 -3.15
C HIS A 60 12.14 14.40 -1.98
N ALA A 61 11.39 15.50 -2.20
CA ALA A 61 11.07 16.48 -1.18
C ALA A 61 9.63 16.97 -1.33
N ASN A 62 8.92 17.10 -0.22
CA ASN A 62 7.60 17.70 -0.16
C ASN A 62 7.64 18.93 0.75
N ILE A 63 7.30 20.08 0.22
CA ILE A 63 7.25 21.34 0.97
C ILE A 63 5.78 21.72 1.13
N ARG A 64 5.32 21.83 2.37
CA ARG A 64 3.97 22.29 2.68
C ARG A 64 4.02 23.78 3.03
N MET A 65 3.21 24.55 2.35
CA MET A 65 3.11 25.99 2.56
C MET A 65 1.68 26.47 2.40
N GLN A 66 1.44 27.73 2.67
CA GLN A 66 0.15 28.37 2.38
C GLN A 66 -0.11 28.37 0.87
N PRO A 67 -1.37 28.54 0.43
CA PRO A 67 -1.67 28.61 -0.99
C PRO A 67 -0.77 29.60 -1.71
N PHE A 68 -0.22 29.18 -2.85
CA PHE A 68 0.71 29.93 -3.69
C PHE A 68 0.19 29.94 -5.13
N ALA A 69 0.73 30.84 -5.94
CA ALA A 69 0.41 30.92 -7.34
C ALA A 69 1.28 29.96 -8.17
N ASP A 70 0.78 29.54 -9.33
CA ASP A 70 1.39 28.51 -10.19
C ASP A 70 2.81 28.90 -10.66
N ASP A 71 3.10 30.20 -10.79
CA ASP A 71 4.41 30.73 -11.15
C ASP A 71 5.53 30.29 -10.19
N LEU A 72 5.19 30.00 -8.92
CA LEU A 72 6.16 29.48 -7.96
C LEU A 72 6.67 28.09 -8.35
N VAL A 73 5.82 27.25 -8.90
CA VAL A 73 6.19 25.90 -9.38
C VAL A 73 7.22 26.02 -10.49
N ASP A 74 7.01 26.95 -11.41
CA ASP A 74 7.94 27.24 -12.51
C ASP A 74 9.29 27.78 -12.01
N VAL A 75 9.28 28.61 -10.99
CA VAL A 75 10.50 29.12 -10.36
C VAL A 75 11.29 28.01 -9.72
N VAL A 76 10.62 27.14 -8.95
CA VAL A 76 11.26 25.99 -8.29
C VAL A 76 11.81 25.00 -9.32
N GLY A 77 11.06 24.71 -10.39
CA GLY A 77 11.48 23.80 -11.46
C GLY A 77 12.73 24.27 -12.21
N ARG A 78 13.05 25.58 -12.16
CA ARG A 78 14.25 26.15 -12.79
C ARG A 78 15.46 26.27 -11.86
N MET A 79 15.33 25.86 -10.61
CA MET A 79 16.45 25.90 -9.66
C MET A 79 17.49 24.81 -9.96
N ASP A 80 18.76 25.14 -9.75
CA ASP A 80 19.84 24.16 -9.89
C ASP A 80 19.63 22.98 -8.92
N GLY A 81 19.72 21.76 -9.45
CA GLY A 81 19.53 20.54 -8.69
C GLY A 81 18.07 20.07 -8.57
N VAL A 82 17.11 20.80 -9.14
CA VAL A 82 15.71 20.38 -9.26
C VAL A 82 15.49 19.78 -10.64
N ALA A 83 15.14 18.50 -10.68
CA ALA A 83 14.86 17.82 -11.95
C ALA A 83 13.44 18.12 -12.45
N ASP A 84 12.48 18.21 -11.54
CA ASP A 84 11.08 18.54 -11.83
C ASP A 84 10.39 19.08 -10.56
N ALA A 85 9.31 19.84 -10.74
CA ALA A 85 8.49 20.38 -9.66
C ALA A 85 7.00 20.27 -10.02
N ALA A 86 6.17 19.94 -9.05
CA ALA A 86 4.72 19.90 -9.22
C ALA A 86 4.04 20.52 -8.00
N GLY A 87 3.06 21.37 -8.26
CA GLY A 87 2.16 21.92 -7.23
C GLY A 87 0.95 21.03 -7.05
N ARG A 88 0.51 20.84 -5.81
CA ARG A 88 -0.74 20.12 -5.53
C ARG A 88 -1.49 20.81 -4.40
N ARG A 89 -2.80 20.91 -4.56
CA ARG A 89 -3.67 21.42 -3.50
C ARG A 89 -4.21 20.26 -2.68
N VAL A 90 -4.11 20.39 -1.36
CA VAL A 90 -4.71 19.45 -0.40
C VAL A 90 -5.75 20.21 0.40
N VAL A 91 -6.97 19.69 0.42
CA VAL A 91 -8.11 20.28 1.14
C VAL A 91 -8.57 19.28 2.19
N SER A 92 -8.66 19.72 3.44
CA SER A 92 -9.28 18.91 4.49
C SER A 92 -10.79 18.96 4.33
N VAL A 93 -11.40 17.81 4.30
CA VAL A 93 -12.85 17.64 4.15
C VAL A 93 -13.35 16.60 5.14
N GLN A 94 -14.65 16.63 5.40
CA GLN A 94 -15.34 15.56 6.09
C GLN A 94 -16.21 14.81 5.10
N ALA A 95 -16.14 13.49 5.10
CA ALA A 95 -16.93 12.64 4.23
C ALA A 95 -17.72 11.61 5.02
N ARG A 96 -18.82 11.18 4.45
CA ARG A 96 -19.64 10.07 4.95
C ARG A 96 -20.34 9.37 3.78
N VAL A 97 -20.60 8.08 3.95
CA VAL A 97 -21.55 7.36 3.10
C VAL A 97 -22.96 7.73 3.54
N PRO A 98 -23.84 8.20 2.65
CA PRO A 98 -25.23 8.43 2.99
C PRO A 98 -25.91 7.10 3.36
N ASP A 99 -26.62 7.08 4.47
CA ASP A 99 -27.49 5.97 4.83
C ASP A 99 -28.95 6.43 4.72
N PRO A 100 -29.65 6.14 3.62
CA PRO A 100 -31.01 6.58 3.40
C PRO A 100 -32.04 5.92 4.33
N GLU A 101 -31.70 4.77 4.92
CA GLU A 101 -32.59 3.99 5.80
C GLU A 101 -32.23 4.15 7.28
N GLY A 102 -31.08 4.75 7.57
CA GLY A 102 -30.58 4.96 8.93
C GLY A 102 -31.23 6.17 9.62
N PRO A 103 -31.24 6.18 10.96
CA PRO A 103 -31.71 7.33 11.71
C PRO A 103 -30.86 8.58 11.42
N PRO A 104 -31.46 9.79 11.42
CA PRO A 104 -30.72 11.02 11.17
C PRO A 104 -29.49 11.15 12.08
N GLY A 105 -28.27 11.24 11.48
CA GLY A 105 -27.02 11.34 12.23
C GLY A 105 -26.35 10.02 12.59
N ALA A 106 -26.87 8.87 12.14
CA ALA A 106 -26.28 7.56 12.42
C ALA A 106 -24.89 7.36 11.80
N THR A 107 -24.59 8.07 10.70
CA THR A 107 -23.30 7.94 10.04
C THR A 107 -22.33 8.99 10.55
N THR A 108 -21.20 8.53 11.08
CA THR A 108 -20.13 9.40 11.58
C THR A 108 -19.38 10.05 10.43
N TRP A 109 -19.14 11.36 10.52
CA TRP A 109 -18.27 12.06 9.61
C TRP A 109 -16.82 11.62 9.85
N GLN A 110 -16.12 11.30 8.77
CA GLN A 110 -14.70 10.96 8.79
C GLN A 110 -13.89 12.09 8.15
N ASP A 111 -12.79 12.45 8.79
CA ASP A 111 -11.87 13.45 8.25
C ASP A 111 -11.06 12.83 7.11
N LEU A 112 -11.09 13.46 5.95
CA LEU A 112 -10.33 13.07 4.77
C LEU A 112 -9.50 14.24 4.24
N GLN A 113 -8.43 13.91 3.52
CA GLN A 113 -7.67 14.85 2.72
C GLN A 113 -8.00 14.64 1.25
N LEU A 114 -8.57 15.65 0.62
CA LEU A 114 -8.83 15.67 -0.80
C LEU A 114 -7.59 16.23 -1.52
N LEU A 115 -6.97 15.39 -2.34
CA LEU A 115 -5.88 15.78 -3.21
C LEU A 115 -6.43 16.20 -4.56
N VAL A 116 -6.23 17.46 -4.94
CA VAL A 116 -6.66 17.99 -6.23
C VAL A 116 -5.56 17.70 -7.26
N ILE A 117 -5.95 17.07 -8.36
CA ILE A 117 -5.10 16.82 -9.53
C ILE A 117 -5.71 17.60 -10.68
N ASP A 118 -4.96 18.56 -11.21
CA ASP A 118 -5.46 19.46 -12.26
C ASP A 118 -5.49 18.76 -13.63
N ASP A 119 -4.49 17.91 -13.91
CA ASP A 119 -4.40 17.11 -15.12
C ASP A 119 -4.00 15.68 -14.78
N PHE A 120 -4.87 14.73 -15.08
CA PHE A 120 -4.62 13.31 -14.84
C PHE A 120 -3.65 12.69 -15.85
N ASP A 121 -3.49 13.30 -17.01
CA ASP A 121 -2.62 12.81 -18.09
C ASP A 121 -1.18 13.35 -17.96
N ASP A 122 -0.98 14.52 -17.33
CA ASP A 122 0.36 15.12 -17.08
C ASP A 122 0.81 14.96 -15.62
N GLN A 123 0.74 13.75 -15.10
CA GLN A 123 1.33 13.45 -13.80
C GLN A 123 2.77 13.00 -13.95
N ARG A 124 3.72 13.81 -13.48
CA ARG A 124 5.16 13.51 -13.56
C ARG A 124 5.77 13.09 -12.24
N ILE A 125 5.23 13.57 -11.13
CA ILE A 125 5.69 13.29 -9.76
C ILE A 125 4.52 12.79 -8.92
N ASN A 126 4.74 11.81 -8.06
CA ASN A 126 3.73 11.17 -7.23
C ASN A 126 2.53 10.70 -8.08
N ILE A 127 2.81 9.93 -9.10
CA ILE A 127 1.82 9.45 -10.06
C ILE A 127 0.79 8.59 -9.33
N VAL A 128 -0.47 8.98 -9.44
CA VAL A 128 -1.60 8.21 -8.92
C VAL A 128 -2.10 7.28 -10.03
N ARG A 129 -2.36 6.03 -9.68
CA ARG A 129 -2.95 5.05 -10.60
C ARG A 129 -4.16 4.42 -9.95
N PRO A 130 -5.27 4.26 -10.70
CA PRO A 130 -6.43 3.55 -10.18
C PRO A 130 -6.11 2.06 -10.04
N GLU A 131 -6.65 1.43 -9.03
CA GLU A 131 -6.65 -0.02 -8.88
C GLU A 131 -7.88 -0.63 -9.58
N SER A 132 -8.98 0.12 -9.54
CA SER A 132 -10.25 -0.18 -10.20
C SER A 132 -10.96 1.11 -10.57
N GLY A 133 -12.03 1.02 -11.35
CA GLY A 133 -12.83 2.16 -11.79
C GLY A 133 -12.33 2.85 -13.05
N ALA A 134 -13.02 3.93 -13.43
CA ALA A 134 -12.68 4.72 -14.59
C ALA A 134 -11.44 5.60 -14.35
N TRP A 135 -10.65 5.79 -15.39
CA TRP A 135 -9.49 6.67 -15.36
C TRP A 135 -9.44 7.55 -16.62
N PRO A 136 -9.35 8.86 -16.51
CA PRO A 136 -9.61 9.65 -15.28
C PRO A 136 -11.05 9.46 -14.75
N PRO A 137 -11.33 9.81 -13.48
CA PRO A 137 -12.69 9.75 -12.95
C PRO A 137 -13.59 10.74 -13.70
N ASP A 138 -14.85 10.36 -13.93
CA ASP A 138 -15.82 11.20 -14.59
C ASP A 138 -16.24 12.41 -13.73
N LYS A 139 -16.91 13.36 -14.34
CA LYS A 139 -17.37 14.55 -13.64
C LYS A 139 -18.32 14.19 -12.49
N GLY A 140 -17.94 14.56 -11.29
CA GLY A 140 -18.69 14.27 -10.07
C GLY A 140 -18.24 12.98 -9.38
N GLU A 141 -17.23 12.31 -9.91
CA GLU A 141 -16.59 11.16 -9.31
C GLU A 141 -15.25 11.52 -8.66
N MET A 142 -14.77 10.66 -7.79
CA MET A 142 -13.48 10.78 -7.15
C MET A 142 -12.85 9.41 -6.96
N LEU A 143 -11.54 9.37 -6.94
CA LEU A 143 -10.80 8.21 -6.50
C LEU A 143 -10.66 8.26 -4.98
N VAL A 144 -10.95 7.16 -4.33
CA VAL A 144 -10.81 7.02 -2.88
C VAL A 144 -9.73 5.98 -2.60
N GLU A 145 -8.79 6.33 -1.75
CA GLU A 145 -7.76 5.41 -1.31
C GLU A 145 -8.38 4.20 -0.58
N ARG A 146 -7.87 3.01 -0.82
CA ARG A 146 -8.37 1.76 -0.22
C ARG A 146 -8.50 1.82 1.31
N ALA A 147 -7.52 2.41 1.99
CA ALA A 147 -7.57 2.56 3.44
C ALA A 147 -8.71 3.50 3.88
N SER A 148 -8.94 4.57 3.13
CA SER A 148 -10.05 5.51 3.37
C SER A 148 -11.41 4.88 3.08
N MET A 149 -11.53 4.05 2.03
CA MET A 149 -12.76 3.29 1.76
C MET A 149 -13.10 2.37 2.94
N ALA A 150 -12.12 1.64 3.46
CA ALA A 150 -12.33 0.78 4.62
C ALA A 150 -12.76 1.57 5.87
N ALA A 151 -12.17 2.75 6.10
CA ALA A 151 -12.52 3.62 7.23
C ALA A 151 -13.92 4.23 7.11
N LEU A 152 -14.35 4.53 5.88
CA LEU A 152 -15.70 5.05 5.59
C LEU A 152 -16.76 3.95 5.58
N GLY A 153 -16.38 2.69 5.43
CA GLY A 153 -17.29 1.59 5.11
C GLY A 153 -17.90 1.72 3.70
N ALA A 154 -17.21 2.43 2.80
CA ALA A 154 -17.70 2.70 1.45
C ALA A 154 -17.38 1.55 0.49
N VAL A 155 -18.23 1.39 -0.52
CA VAL A 155 -18.02 0.46 -1.64
C VAL A 155 -17.88 1.27 -2.93
N GLU A 156 -17.18 0.71 -3.92
CA GLU A 156 -17.01 1.34 -5.24
C GLU A 156 -18.37 1.61 -5.89
N GLY A 157 -18.53 2.82 -6.42
CA GLY A 157 -19.78 3.29 -7.05
C GLY A 157 -20.82 3.87 -6.08
N GLU A 158 -20.55 3.84 -4.77
CA GLU A 158 -21.46 4.47 -3.79
C GLU A 158 -21.27 5.99 -3.74
N PRO A 159 -22.38 6.75 -3.55
CA PRO A 159 -22.30 8.19 -3.38
C PRO A 159 -21.66 8.55 -2.03
N LEU A 160 -20.77 9.54 -2.03
CA LEU A 160 -20.19 10.13 -0.83
C LEU A 160 -20.73 11.55 -0.61
N THR A 161 -21.12 11.87 0.61
CA THR A 161 -21.41 13.26 0.99
C THR A 161 -20.13 13.88 1.54
N ILE A 162 -19.72 15.00 0.96
CA ILE A 162 -18.52 15.73 1.35
C ILE A 162 -18.94 17.09 1.91
N LYS A 163 -18.33 17.44 3.03
CA LYS A 163 -18.47 18.75 3.67
C LYS A 163 -17.08 19.38 3.75
N LEU A 164 -16.94 20.60 3.28
CA LEU A 164 -15.75 21.41 3.48
C LEU A 164 -15.63 21.76 4.97
N ALA A 165 -14.44 21.60 5.52
CA ALA A 165 -14.16 21.90 6.92
C ALA A 165 -14.02 23.42 7.14
#